data_139bad7396607bd428854f61e9140f29
#
_entry.id   139bad7396607bd428854f61e9140f29
#
_cell.length_a   1.000
_cell.length_b   1.000
_cell.length_c   1.000
_cell.angle_alpha   90.00
_cell.angle_beta   90.00
_cell.angle_gamma   90.00
#
_symmetry.space_group_name_H-M   'P 1'
#
loop_
_entity.id
_entity.type
_entity.pdbx_description
1 polymer ?
#
loop_
_entity_poly.entity_id
_entity_poly.type
_entity_poly.pdbx_seq_one_letter_code
_entity_poly.pdbx_strand_id
1 'polypeptide(L)'
;MSLLNDLQWRYATKKMNGQKVPQDKLDYILEAARLSPSSSGLQPYKIIVISDEALLEKIKNIAWNQNQIIDCSHLLVFAAWDKYTEERITEVFNYTLDERGLPHDTMDDYKNNLWGMYAQLGEDWHAHHASKQSYIAFAMAIAAAAEQKVDATPMEGFLPEKLDELLQLKGSGYKSTLLLPLGYRENENDWLVNMKKVRTPKEDFITEMTINDAANIEIEAMEKSIGNPKN
;
A
#
# COMPACT_ATOMS: atom_id res chain seq x y z
N MET A 1 -16.30 9.87 -15.83
CA MET A 1 -16.48 8.42 -15.52
C MET A 1 -16.51 8.28 -14.00
N SER A 2 -17.13 7.24 -13.43
CA SER A 2 -17.15 7.09 -11.98
C SER A 2 -16.00 6.20 -11.54
N LEU A 3 -15.51 6.37 -10.28
CA LEU A 3 -14.51 5.51 -9.67
C LEU A 3 -14.85 4.02 -9.83
N LEU A 4 -16.12 3.64 -9.67
CA LEU A 4 -16.55 2.25 -9.79
C LEU A 4 -16.33 1.69 -11.21
N ASN A 5 -16.57 2.50 -12.24
CA ASN A 5 -16.29 2.10 -13.62
C ASN A 5 -14.80 1.90 -13.87
N ASP A 6 -13.96 2.77 -13.29
CA ASP A 6 -12.51 2.67 -13.41
C ASP A 6 -11.96 1.45 -12.65
N LEU A 7 -12.48 1.18 -11.47
CA LEU A 7 -12.16 -0.04 -10.73
C LEU A 7 -12.65 -1.30 -11.44
N GLN A 8 -13.79 -1.23 -12.15
CA GLN A 8 -14.26 -2.34 -12.99
C GLN A 8 -13.37 -2.55 -14.22
N TRP A 9 -12.89 -1.48 -14.84
CA TRP A 9 -12.03 -1.52 -16.02
C TRP A 9 -10.64 -2.12 -15.71
N ARG A 10 -10.00 -1.74 -14.58
CA ARG A 10 -8.64 -2.15 -14.25
C ARG A 10 -8.56 -3.64 -13.86
N TYR A 11 -7.44 -4.26 -14.20
CA TYR A 11 -7.04 -5.58 -13.67
C TYR A 11 -5.51 -5.61 -13.45
N ALA A 12 -4.97 -6.68 -12.91
CA ALA A 12 -3.52 -6.85 -12.76
C ALA A 12 -2.94 -7.38 -14.08
N THR A 13 -2.57 -6.47 -14.97
CA THR A 13 -2.01 -6.71 -16.30
C THR A 13 -0.83 -7.66 -16.23
N LYS A 14 -0.81 -8.69 -17.10
CA LYS A 14 0.26 -9.70 -17.13
C LYS A 14 1.31 -9.41 -18.19
N LYS A 15 0.99 -8.58 -19.16
CA LYS A 15 1.89 -8.12 -20.20
C LYS A 15 1.63 -6.63 -20.48
N MET A 16 2.70 -5.83 -20.52
CA MET A 16 2.66 -4.44 -20.91
C MET A 16 3.36 -4.25 -22.26
N ASN A 17 2.99 -3.20 -22.99
CA ASN A 17 3.44 -2.95 -24.36
C ASN A 17 4.69 -2.04 -24.44
N GLY A 18 5.28 -1.65 -23.31
CA GLY A 18 6.45 -0.77 -23.24
C GLY A 18 6.18 0.72 -23.51
N GLN A 19 4.94 1.10 -23.85
CA GLN A 19 4.61 2.50 -24.07
C GLN A 19 4.81 3.31 -22.78
N LYS A 20 5.42 4.49 -22.91
CA LYS A 20 5.69 5.36 -21.76
C LYS A 20 4.42 6.06 -21.29
N VAL A 21 4.22 6.10 -19.98
CA VAL A 21 3.17 6.89 -19.33
C VAL A 21 3.59 8.35 -19.37
N PRO A 22 2.74 9.27 -19.88
CA PRO A 22 2.99 10.71 -19.85
C PRO A 22 3.23 11.23 -18.44
N GLN A 23 4.10 12.24 -18.30
CA GLN A 23 4.50 12.79 -17.01
C GLN A 23 3.32 13.33 -16.20
N ASP A 24 2.38 14.01 -16.83
CA ASP A 24 1.17 14.53 -16.19
C ASP A 24 0.32 13.44 -15.53
N LYS A 25 0.21 12.28 -16.17
CA LYS A 25 -0.49 11.12 -15.60
C LYS A 25 0.29 10.49 -14.45
N LEU A 26 1.61 10.39 -14.60
CA LEU A 26 2.47 9.89 -13.52
C LEU A 26 2.37 10.80 -12.29
N ASP A 27 2.46 12.11 -12.49
CA ASP A 27 2.35 13.10 -11.42
C ASP A 27 0.99 13.03 -10.73
N TYR A 28 -0.09 12.84 -11.49
CA TYR A 28 -1.43 12.63 -10.93
C TYR A 28 -1.49 11.40 -10.03
N ILE A 29 -0.93 10.27 -10.46
CA ILE A 29 -0.91 9.02 -9.70
C ILE A 29 -0.10 9.18 -8.42
N LEU A 30 1.07 9.82 -8.50
CA LEU A 30 1.94 10.07 -7.35
C LEU A 30 1.31 11.02 -6.35
N GLU A 31 0.64 12.07 -6.83
CA GLU A 31 -0.06 13.03 -5.98
C GLU A 31 -1.25 12.39 -5.25
N ALA A 32 -2.04 11.55 -5.92
CA ALA A 32 -3.12 10.80 -5.27
C ALA A 32 -2.59 9.89 -4.15
N ALA A 33 -1.44 9.24 -4.36
CA ALA A 33 -0.79 8.46 -3.32
C ALA A 33 -0.28 9.35 -2.17
N ARG A 34 0.29 10.51 -2.47
CA ARG A 34 0.80 11.48 -1.48
C ARG A 34 -0.31 12.04 -0.59
N LEU A 35 -1.49 12.29 -1.17
CA LEU A 35 -2.66 12.83 -0.46
C LEU A 35 -3.43 11.77 0.34
N SER A 36 -3.01 10.50 0.31
CA SER A 36 -3.70 9.46 1.07
C SER A 36 -3.58 9.68 2.59
N PRO A 37 -4.59 9.30 3.37
CA PRO A 37 -4.52 9.38 4.82
C PRO A 37 -3.52 8.35 5.38
N SER A 38 -3.01 8.64 6.58
CA SER A 38 -2.24 7.69 7.37
C SER A 38 -2.53 7.86 8.86
N SER A 39 -2.25 6.83 9.66
CA SER A 39 -2.43 6.88 11.11
C SER A 39 -1.68 8.09 11.70
N SER A 40 -2.40 8.92 12.47
CA SER A 40 -1.90 10.17 13.08
C SER A 40 -1.25 11.15 12.08
N GLY A 41 -1.53 11.01 10.79
CA GLY A 41 -0.95 11.85 9.74
C GLY A 41 0.56 11.65 9.52
N LEU A 42 1.16 10.59 10.07
CA LEU A 42 2.62 10.41 10.10
C LEU A 42 3.26 10.12 8.74
N GLN A 43 2.50 9.65 7.74
CA GLN A 43 3.04 9.24 6.43
C GLN A 43 4.36 8.45 6.51
N PRO A 44 4.41 7.32 7.24
CA PRO A 44 5.64 6.60 7.52
C PRO A 44 6.12 5.78 6.30
N TYR A 45 6.14 6.38 5.13
CA TYR A 45 6.53 5.74 3.86
C TYR A 45 6.94 6.78 2.83
N LYS A 46 7.64 6.30 1.81
CA LYS A 46 7.96 7.05 0.59
C LYS A 46 7.74 6.18 -0.65
N ILE A 47 7.68 6.81 -1.82
CA ILE A 47 7.62 6.15 -3.11
C ILE A 47 8.91 6.44 -3.87
N ILE A 48 9.54 5.38 -4.37
CA ILE A 48 10.71 5.47 -5.25
C ILE A 48 10.23 5.16 -6.66
N VAL A 49 10.47 6.07 -7.59
CA VAL A 49 10.07 5.93 -9.00
C VAL A 49 11.29 5.48 -9.81
N ILE A 50 11.15 4.39 -10.55
CA ILE A 50 12.22 3.78 -11.34
C ILE A 50 11.76 3.63 -12.78
N SER A 51 12.57 4.17 -13.73
CA SER A 51 12.38 3.99 -15.18
C SER A 51 13.67 3.60 -15.90
N ASP A 52 14.77 3.46 -15.15
CA ASP A 52 16.06 3.01 -15.69
C ASP A 52 16.00 1.52 -16.03
N GLU A 53 16.20 1.18 -17.30
CA GLU A 53 16.06 -0.18 -17.82
C GLU A 53 17.08 -1.15 -17.18
N ALA A 54 18.31 -0.72 -16.92
CA ALA A 54 19.32 -1.57 -16.32
C ALA A 54 19.00 -1.88 -14.85
N LEU A 55 18.37 -0.94 -14.15
CA LEU A 55 17.89 -1.16 -12.78
C LEU A 55 16.65 -2.06 -12.77
N LEU A 56 15.71 -1.88 -13.70
CA LEU A 56 14.53 -2.72 -13.85
C LEU A 56 14.92 -4.19 -14.12
N GLU A 57 15.93 -4.45 -14.96
CA GLU A 57 16.44 -5.82 -15.19
C GLU A 57 16.98 -6.47 -13.90
N LYS A 58 17.69 -5.72 -13.07
CA LYS A 58 18.16 -6.22 -11.77
C LYS A 58 16.99 -6.54 -10.84
N ILE A 59 15.98 -5.65 -10.80
CA ILE A 59 14.78 -5.83 -9.96
C ILE A 59 13.95 -7.01 -10.44
N LYS A 60 13.81 -7.25 -11.74
CA LYS A 60 13.12 -8.41 -12.29
C LYS A 60 13.63 -9.73 -11.68
N ASN A 61 14.97 -9.88 -11.62
CA ASN A 61 15.59 -11.08 -11.04
C ASN A 61 15.26 -11.26 -9.55
N ILE A 62 15.05 -10.15 -8.83
CA ILE A 62 14.64 -10.12 -7.42
C ILE A 62 13.13 -10.39 -7.29
N ALA A 63 12.33 -10.00 -8.28
CA ALA A 63 10.87 -10.10 -8.33
C ALA A 63 10.39 -11.32 -9.14
N TRP A 64 10.98 -12.49 -8.91
CA TRP A 64 10.61 -13.79 -9.47
C TRP A 64 10.49 -13.81 -11.00
N ASN A 65 11.34 -13.05 -11.68
CA ASN A 65 11.39 -12.93 -13.14
C ASN A 65 10.06 -12.46 -13.78
N GLN A 66 9.28 -11.65 -13.07
CA GLN A 66 8.03 -11.10 -13.59
C GLN A 66 8.31 -10.07 -14.68
N ASN A 67 7.86 -10.35 -15.91
CA ASN A 67 8.13 -9.49 -17.06
C ASN A 67 7.52 -8.09 -16.97
N GLN A 68 6.44 -7.92 -16.21
CA GLN A 68 5.82 -6.61 -16.00
C GLN A 68 6.80 -5.57 -15.44
N ILE A 69 7.87 -6.01 -14.76
CA ILE A 69 8.92 -5.13 -14.23
C ILE A 69 9.68 -4.44 -15.36
N ILE A 70 10.02 -5.17 -16.44
CA ILE A 70 10.77 -4.61 -17.57
C ILE A 70 9.87 -4.04 -18.67
N ASP A 71 8.64 -4.57 -18.79
CA ASP A 71 7.68 -4.12 -19.78
C ASP A 71 6.99 -2.80 -19.39
N CYS A 72 7.11 -2.38 -18.12
CA CYS A 72 6.45 -1.19 -17.62
C CYS A 72 7.11 0.11 -18.11
N SER A 73 6.34 1.19 -18.01
CA SER A 73 6.86 2.55 -18.20
C SER A 73 7.66 3.03 -16.99
N HIS A 74 7.08 2.82 -15.82
CA HIS A 74 7.64 3.17 -14.52
C HIS A 74 7.32 2.09 -13.49
N LEU A 75 8.26 1.79 -12.64
CA LEU A 75 8.06 0.97 -11.45
C LEU A 75 8.01 1.88 -10.22
N LEU A 76 6.91 1.84 -9.49
CA LEU A 76 6.83 2.47 -8.17
C LEU A 76 7.20 1.44 -7.10
N VAL A 77 8.19 1.76 -6.27
CA VAL A 77 8.54 0.99 -5.09
C VAL A 77 8.04 1.75 -3.86
N PHE A 78 7.13 1.16 -3.13
CA PHE A 78 6.67 1.69 -1.85
C PHE A 78 7.61 1.20 -0.75
N ALA A 79 8.17 2.12 0.02
CA ALA A 79 9.07 1.81 1.12
C ALA A 79 8.56 2.48 2.40
N ALA A 80 8.27 1.66 3.42
CA ALA A 80 7.79 2.12 4.72
C ALA A 80 8.93 2.23 5.74
N TRP A 81 8.72 3.00 6.80
CA TRP A 81 9.67 3.06 7.91
C TRP A 81 9.89 1.66 8.50
N ASP A 82 11.15 1.37 8.81
CA ASP A 82 11.55 0.17 9.52
C ASP A 82 11.08 0.17 10.98
N LYS A 83 11.03 1.36 11.59
CA LYS A 83 10.49 1.60 12.94
C LYS A 83 10.06 3.06 13.12
N TYR A 84 9.16 3.28 14.06
CA TYR A 84 8.89 4.59 14.61
C TYR A 84 9.96 4.94 15.63
N THR A 85 10.40 6.20 15.66
CA THR A 85 11.22 6.77 16.70
C THR A 85 10.65 8.10 17.15
N GLU A 86 11.02 8.56 18.33
CA GLU A 86 10.57 9.85 18.86
C GLU A 86 10.97 11.00 17.94
N GLU A 87 12.19 10.93 17.39
CA GLU A 87 12.71 11.94 16.47
C GLU A 87 11.86 12.03 15.21
N ARG A 88 11.57 10.89 14.55
CA ARG A 88 10.76 10.86 13.33
C ARG A 88 9.34 11.39 13.56
N ILE A 89 8.72 11.00 14.68
CA ILE A 89 7.40 11.50 15.05
C ILE A 89 7.48 13.00 15.25
N THR A 90 8.48 13.47 16.01
CA THR A 90 8.68 14.90 16.28
C THR A 90 8.92 15.71 15.00
N GLU A 91 9.71 15.21 14.06
CA GLU A 91 9.93 15.84 12.76
C GLU A 91 8.62 16.02 11.98
N VAL A 92 7.77 14.99 11.93
CA VAL A 92 6.47 15.07 11.24
C VAL A 92 5.53 16.08 11.92
N PHE A 93 5.47 16.09 13.25
CA PHE A 93 4.66 17.05 13.99
C PHE A 93 5.14 18.48 13.79
N ASN A 94 6.45 18.71 13.87
CA ASN A 94 7.04 20.04 13.63
C ASN A 94 6.74 20.52 12.21
N TYR A 95 6.98 19.67 11.20
CA TYR A 95 6.63 19.99 9.81
C TYR A 95 5.15 20.34 9.66
N THR A 96 4.26 19.56 10.29
CA THR A 96 2.82 19.82 10.26
C THR A 96 2.45 21.17 10.88
N LEU A 97 3.10 21.54 11.98
CA LEU A 97 2.87 22.80 12.68
C LEU A 97 3.44 23.98 11.91
N ASP A 98 4.61 23.83 11.29
CA ASP A 98 5.20 24.83 10.40
C ASP A 98 4.28 25.15 9.22
N GLU A 99 3.76 24.11 8.52
CA GLU A 99 2.83 24.27 7.41
C GLU A 99 1.49 24.93 7.82
N ARG A 100 1.11 24.80 9.10
CA ARG A 100 -0.11 25.42 9.66
C ARG A 100 0.16 26.80 10.27
N GLY A 101 1.42 27.24 10.36
CA GLY A 101 1.81 28.47 11.03
C GLY A 101 1.54 28.46 12.55
N LEU A 102 1.70 27.30 13.19
CA LEU A 102 1.45 27.11 14.62
C LEU A 102 2.76 26.85 15.39
N PRO A 103 2.83 27.25 16.68
CA PRO A 103 3.97 26.93 17.55
C PRO A 103 4.18 25.42 17.69
N HIS A 104 5.46 24.98 17.81
CA HIS A 104 5.82 23.56 17.89
C HIS A 104 5.28 22.83 19.13
N ASP A 105 4.99 23.56 20.21
CA ASP A 105 4.42 23.03 21.45
C ASP A 105 2.90 22.78 21.38
N THR A 106 2.23 23.28 20.33
CA THR A 106 0.77 23.22 20.19
C THR A 106 0.21 21.79 20.28
N MET A 107 0.97 20.79 19.87
CA MET A 107 0.56 19.39 19.85
C MET A 107 1.42 18.47 20.74
N ASP A 108 2.13 19.02 21.71
CA ASP A 108 3.06 18.25 22.55
C ASP A 108 2.37 17.13 23.32
N ASP A 109 1.22 17.37 23.92
CA ASP A 109 0.47 16.34 24.66
C ASP A 109 0.09 15.17 23.72
N TYR A 110 -0.40 15.47 22.52
CA TYR A 110 -0.76 14.44 21.57
C TYR A 110 0.47 13.67 21.08
N LYS A 111 1.52 14.36 20.71
CA LYS A 111 2.80 13.78 20.26
C LYS A 111 3.40 12.87 21.33
N ASN A 112 3.50 13.35 22.57
CA ASN A 112 4.08 12.60 23.68
C ASN A 112 3.24 11.36 24.05
N ASN A 113 1.91 11.48 24.04
CA ASN A 113 1.02 10.34 24.26
C ASN A 113 1.17 9.29 23.14
N LEU A 114 1.24 9.73 21.88
CA LEU A 114 1.43 8.84 20.74
C LEU A 114 2.75 8.08 20.84
N TRP A 115 3.86 8.80 21.11
CA TRP A 115 5.16 8.16 21.29
C TRP A 115 5.18 7.23 22.52
N GLY A 116 4.58 7.67 23.63
CA GLY A 116 4.48 6.85 24.86
C GLY A 116 3.78 5.51 24.61
N MET A 117 2.75 5.47 23.74
CA MET A 117 2.13 4.21 23.32
C MET A 117 3.04 3.40 22.39
N TYR A 118 3.63 4.02 21.37
CA TYR A 118 4.41 3.30 20.37
C TYR A 118 5.73 2.77 20.94
N ALA A 119 6.38 3.50 21.85
CA ALA A 119 7.64 3.08 22.50
C ALA A 119 7.51 1.75 23.28
N GLN A 120 6.30 1.37 23.68
CA GLN A 120 6.04 0.11 24.38
C GLN A 120 5.87 -1.09 23.43
N LEU A 121 5.80 -0.84 22.13
CA LEU A 121 5.57 -1.84 21.10
C LEU A 121 6.91 -2.24 20.44
N GLY A 122 7.04 -3.52 20.10
CA GLY A 122 8.27 -4.04 19.51
C GLY A 122 8.52 -3.56 18.05
N GLU A 123 9.75 -3.68 17.57
CA GLU A 123 10.16 -3.26 16.22
C GLU A 123 9.35 -3.95 15.13
N ASP A 124 8.95 -5.21 15.30
CA ASP A 124 8.11 -5.93 14.34
C ASP A 124 6.73 -5.28 14.21
N TRP A 125 6.15 -4.83 15.33
CA TRP A 125 4.89 -4.06 15.28
C TRP A 125 5.07 -2.74 14.53
N HIS A 126 6.17 -2.02 14.79
CA HIS A 126 6.48 -0.76 14.12
C HIS A 126 6.56 -0.93 12.61
N ALA A 127 7.37 -1.86 12.13
CA ALA A 127 7.53 -2.14 10.70
C ALA A 127 6.21 -2.56 10.06
N HIS A 128 5.44 -3.45 10.72
CA HIS A 128 4.16 -3.92 10.25
C HIS A 128 3.10 -2.80 10.19
N HIS A 129 3.04 -1.95 11.21
CA HIS A 129 2.11 -0.82 11.25
C HIS A 129 2.45 0.22 10.17
N ALA A 130 3.73 0.58 10.01
CA ALA A 130 4.18 1.50 8.97
C ALA A 130 3.89 0.95 7.56
N SER A 131 4.13 -0.36 7.35
CA SER A 131 3.78 -1.05 6.10
C SER A 131 2.30 -0.91 5.76
N LYS A 132 1.37 -1.10 6.72
CA LYS A 132 -0.07 -0.93 6.48
C LYS A 132 -0.42 0.47 5.97
N GLN A 133 0.29 1.52 6.41
CA GLN A 133 0.07 2.88 5.91
C GLN A 133 0.47 3.02 4.44
N SER A 134 1.54 2.35 4.01
CA SER A 134 1.94 2.32 2.59
C SER A 134 0.92 1.62 1.69
N TYR A 135 0.18 0.60 2.20
CA TYR A 135 -0.91 -0.05 1.47
C TYR A 135 -2.09 0.88 1.19
N ILE A 136 -2.36 1.85 2.08
CA ILE A 136 -3.39 2.87 1.84
C ILE A 136 -3.00 3.74 0.64
N ALA A 137 -1.77 4.27 0.63
CA ALA A 137 -1.25 5.05 -0.48
C ALA A 137 -1.17 4.24 -1.79
N PHE A 138 -0.80 2.97 -1.70
CA PHE A 138 -0.78 2.04 -2.81
C PHE A 138 -2.15 1.83 -3.44
N ALA A 139 -3.20 1.67 -2.64
CA ALA A 139 -4.57 1.57 -3.13
C ALA A 139 -5.03 2.86 -3.83
N MET A 140 -4.64 4.03 -3.32
CA MET A 140 -4.92 5.32 -3.97
C MET A 140 -4.18 5.47 -5.30
N ALA A 141 -2.91 5.06 -5.38
CA ALA A 141 -2.15 5.02 -6.64
C ALA A 141 -2.83 4.13 -7.69
N ILE A 142 -3.31 2.94 -7.29
CA ILE A 142 -4.03 2.02 -8.18
C ILE A 142 -5.34 2.63 -8.69
N ALA A 143 -6.09 3.29 -7.82
CA ALA A 143 -7.34 3.95 -8.19
C ALA A 143 -7.09 5.13 -9.17
N ALA A 144 -6.10 5.97 -8.88
CA ALA A 144 -5.69 7.08 -9.74
C ALA A 144 -5.16 6.60 -11.10
N ALA A 145 -4.35 5.53 -11.13
CA ALA A 145 -3.91 4.92 -12.37
C ALA A 145 -5.10 4.46 -13.23
N ALA A 146 -6.09 3.83 -12.61
CA ALA A 146 -7.30 3.39 -13.32
C ALA A 146 -8.09 4.55 -13.90
N GLU A 147 -8.22 5.66 -13.18
CA GLU A 147 -8.88 6.89 -13.64
C GLU A 147 -8.14 7.49 -14.83
N GLN A 148 -6.81 7.51 -14.81
CA GLN A 148 -5.96 7.98 -15.91
C GLN A 148 -5.85 7.00 -17.08
N LYS A 149 -6.51 5.82 -17.00
CA LYS A 149 -6.39 4.73 -17.98
C LYS A 149 -4.94 4.25 -18.14
N VAL A 150 -4.22 4.24 -17.05
CA VAL A 150 -2.90 3.63 -16.91
C VAL A 150 -3.08 2.28 -16.22
N ASP A 151 -2.55 1.23 -16.82
CA ASP A 151 -2.54 -0.09 -16.20
C ASP A 151 -1.53 -0.15 -15.05
N ALA A 152 -1.93 -0.80 -13.98
CA ALA A 152 -1.12 -0.98 -12.78
C ALA A 152 -1.21 -2.43 -12.30
N THR A 153 -0.04 -3.04 -12.05
CA THR A 153 0.03 -4.41 -11.56
C THR A 153 0.55 -4.45 -10.12
N PRO A 154 -0.33 -4.63 -9.13
CA PRO A 154 0.08 -4.78 -7.74
C PRO A 154 0.94 -6.02 -7.52
N MET A 155 2.10 -5.87 -6.86
CA MET A 155 3.04 -6.96 -6.60
C MET A 155 3.57 -6.96 -5.17
N GLU A 156 3.49 -8.12 -4.52
CA GLU A 156 4.21 -8.50 -3.29
C GLU A 156 5.27 -9.58 -3.56
N GLY A 157 5.26 -10.13 -4.78
CA GLY A 157 6.14 -11.23 -5.20
C GLY A 157 7.55 -10.75 -5.54
N PHE A 158 8.36 -10.44 -4.53
CA PHE A 158 9.78 -10.10 -4.64
C PHE A 158 10.52 -10.48 -3.34
N LEU A 159 11.84 -10.33 -3.33
CA LEU A 159 12.70 -10.56 -2.16
C LEU A 159 13.04 -9.19 -1.52
N PRO A 160 12.34 -8.75 -0.44
CA PRO A 160 12.50 -7.41 0.11
C PRO A 160 13.94 -7.09 0.51
N GLU A 161 14.61 -7.99 1.21
CA GLU A 161 15.99 -7.78 1.68
C GLU A 161 16.98 -7.51 0.54
N LYS A 162 16.80 -8.20 -0.62
CA LYS A 162 17.64 -7.99 -1.81
C LYS A 162 17.31 -6.70 -2.52
N LEU A 163 16.03 -6.32 -2.55
CA LEU A 163 15.61 -5.05 -3.11
C LEU A 163 16.11 -3.88 -2.26
N ASP A 164 16.01 -4.01 -0.93
CA ASP A 164 16.51 -3.01 0.02
C ASP A 164 18.04 -2.83 -0.09
N GLU A 165 18.79 -3.90 -0.33
CA GLU A 165 20.22 -3.83 -0.59
C GLU A 165 20.50 -3.12 -1.92
N LEU A 166 19.82 -3.50 -3.01
CA LEU A 166 19.99 -2.92 -4.35
C LEU A 166 19.66 -1.41 -4.36
N LEU A 167 18.60 -1.00 -3.65
CA LEU A 167 18.14 0.39 -3.58
C LEU A 167 18.78 1.18 -2.42
N GLN A 168 19.74 0.60 -1.70
CA GLN A 168 20.42 1.20 -0.56
C GLN A 168 19.45 1.67 0.54
N LEU A 169 18.38 0.92 0.75
CA LEU A 169 17.42 1.18 1.84
C LEU A 169 17.90 0.65 3.18
N LYS A 170 18.78 -0.35 3.17
CA LYS A 170 19.37 -0.94 4.38
C LYS A 170 20.11 0.13 5.18
N GLY A 171 19.70 0.36 6.42
CA GLY A 171 20.24 1.40 7.30
C GLY A 171 19.74 2.82 7.01
N SER A 172 18.90 3.02 6.00
CA SER A 172 18.27 4.33 5.72
C SER A 172 17.01 4.59 6.55
N GLY A 173 16.57 3.59 7.30
CA GLY A 173 15.33 3.64 8.07
C GLY A 173 14.08 3.27 7.28
N TYR A 174 14.23 2.70 6.07
CA TYR A 174 13.12 2.25 5.22
C TYR A 174 13.29 0.80 4.82
N LYS A 175 12.16 0.14 4.56
CA LYS A 175 12.06 -1.21 3.99
C LYS A 175 11.05 -1.21 2.84
N SER A 176 11.38 -1.87 1.74
CA SER A 176 10.44 -2.05 0.63
C SER A 176 9.25 -2.92 1.05
N THR A 177 8.05 -2.52 0.63
CA THR A 177 6.80 -3.19 1.01
C THR A 177 6.04 -3.71 -0.21
N LEU A 178 5.97 -2.94 -1.29
CA LEU A 178 5.14 -3.20 -2.47
C LEU A 178 5.80 -2.66 -3.73
N LEU A 179 5.50 -3.32 -4.85
CA LEU A 179 5.86 -2.87 -6.19
C LEU A 179 4.60 -2.59 -7.02
N LEU A 180 4.64 -1.53 -7.82
CA LEU A 180 3.57 -1.17 -8.75
C LEU A 180 4.14 -0.79 -10.11
N PRO A 181 4.34 -1.73 -11.03
CA PRO A 181 4.57 -1.42 -12.43
C PRO A 181 3.38 -0.66 -13.02
N LEU A 182 3.67 0.45 -13.70
CA LEU A 182 2.73 1.29 -14.42
C LEU A 182 3.04 1.25 -15.92
N GLY A 183 2.01 1.16 -16.75
CA GLY A 183 2.17 1.11 -18.21
C GLY A 183 0.83 0.96 -18.91
N TYR A 184 0.86 0.33 -20.07
CA TYR A 184 -0.33 0.03 -20.86
C TYR A 184 -0.35 -1.44 -21.25
N ARG A 185 -1.50 -2.09 -21.11
CA ARG A 185 -1.69 -3.51 -21.45
C ARG A 185 -1.34 -3.80 -22.91
N GLU A 186 -0.77 -4.98 -23.11
CA GLU A 186 -0.59 -5.55 -24.44
C GLU A 186 -1.69 -6.60 -24.64
N ASN A 187 -2.64 -6.28 -25.55
CA ASN A 187 -3.88 -7.05 -25.66
C ASN A 187 -3.72 -8.44 -26.27
N GLU A 188 -2.66 -8.68 -27.06
CA GLU A 188 -2.50 -9.94 -27.80
C GLU A 188 -1.93 -11.04 -26.90
N ASN A 189 -1.00 -10.70 -26.00
CA ASN A 189 -0.26 -11.67 -25.18
C ASN A 189 -0.58 -11.59 -23.67
N ASP A 190 -1.55 -10.76 -23.27
CA ASP A 190 -2.05 -10.76 -21.90
C ASP A 190 -3.25 -11.71 -21.77
N TRP A 191 -3.02 -12.87 -21.22
CA TRP A 191 -4.03 -13.91 -21.05
C TRP A 191 -5.22 -13.51 -20.17
N LEU A 192 -5.07 -12.46 -19.34
CA LEU A 192 -6.14 -11.95 -18.47
C LEU A 192 -7.05 -10.91 -19.17
N VAL A 193 -6.66 -10.35 -20.30
CA VAL A 193 -7.35 -9.21 -20.93
C VAL A 193 -8.83 -9.45 -21.17
N ASN A 194 -9.19 -10.69 -21.57
CA ASN A 194 -10.56 -11.10 -21.88
C ASN A 194 -11.23 -11.87 -20.73
N MET A 195 -10.57 -12.00 -19.59
CA MET A 195 -11.13 -12.73 -18.46
C MET A 195 -12.09 -11.87 -17.65
N LYS A 196 -13.24 -12.43 -17.29
CA LYS A 196 -14.21 -11.78 -16.41
C LYS A 196 -13.56 -11.49 -15.04
N LYS A 197 -13.70 -10.26 -14.59
CA LYS A 197 -13.32 -9.91 -13.20
C LYS A 197 -14.21 -10.65 -12.20
N VAL A 198 -13.59 -11.34 -11.27
CA VAL A 198 -14.29 -12.07 -10.21
C VAL A 198 -14.01 -11.39 -8.86
N ARG A 199 -15.06 -11.25 -8.06
CA ARG A 199 -15.03 -10.83 -6.66
C ARG A 199 -16.05 -11.66 -5.89
N THR A 200 -15.85 -11.74 -4.60
CA THR A 200 -16.84 -12.32 -3.66
C THR A 200 -18.19 -11.62 -3.85
N PRO A 201 -19.30 -12.35 -3.89
CA PRO A 201 -20.65 -11.76 -3.93
C PRO A 201 -20.82 -10.71 -2.82
N LYS A 202 -21.65 -9.68 -3.07
CA LYS A 202 -21.79 -8.56 -2.13
C LYS A 202 -22.33 -9.02 -0.78
N GLU A 203 -23.26 -9.94 -0.78
CA GLU A 203 -23.90 -10.55 0.39
C GLU A 203 -22.92 -11.34 1.27
N ASP A 204 -21.89 -11.94 0.67
CA ASP A 204 -20.85 -12.68 1.39
C ASP A 204 -19.69 -11.76 1.83
N PHE A 205 -19.53 -10.62 1.15
CA PHE A 205 -18.43 -9.68 1.38
C PHE A 205 -18.75 -8.62 2.43
N ILE A 206 -20.03 -8.24 2.56
CA ILE A 206 -20.50 -7.21 3.49
C ILE A 206 -21.42 -7.86 4.52
N THR A 207 -21.07 -7.71 5.79
CA THR A 207 -21.92 -8.13 6.91
C THR A 207 -22.41 -6.87 7.61
N GLU A 208 -23.73 -6.69 7.66
CA GLU A 208 -24.38 -5.70 8.52
C GLU A 208 -24.71 -6.35 9.87
N MET A 209 -24.29 -5.73 10.96
CA MET A 209 -24.51 -6.27 12.30
C MET A 209 -25.33 -5.30 13.15
N THR A 210 -26.30 -5.86 13.88
CA THR A 210 -27.07 -5.15 14.91
C THR A 210 -26.67 -5.64 16.30
N ILE A 211 -27.12 -4.95 17.35
CA ILE A 211 -26.90 -5.39 18.74
C ILE A 211 -27.53 -6.78 19.02
N ASN A 212 -28.64 -7.08 18.36
CA ASN A 212 -29.31 -8.39 18.50
C ASN A 212 -28.50 -9.51 17.85
N ASP A 213 -27.84 -9.25 16.72
CA ASP A 213 -26.94 -10.22 16.07
C ASP A 213 -25.75 -10.54 16.96
N ALA A 214 -25.14 -9.53 17.60
CA ALA A 214 -24.05 -9.73 18.54
C ALA A 214 -24.46 -10.57 19.76
N ALA A 215 -25.63 -10.33 20.34
CA ALA A 215 -26.16 -11.11 21.45
C ALA A 215 -26.41 -12.57 21.07
N ASN A 216 -26.93 -12.85 19.86
CA ASN A 216 -27.14 -14.20 19.37
C ASN A 216 -25.83 -14.98 19.19
N ILE A 217 -24.75 -14.31 18.71
CA ILE A 217 -23.41 -14.91 18.58
C ILE A 217 -22.86 -15.33 19.94
N GLU A 218 -23.03 -14.50 20.98
CA GLU A 218 -22.61 -14.84 22.36
C GLU A 218 -23.36 -16.05 22.89
N ILE A 219 -24.68 -16.15 22.67
CA ILE A 219 -25.52 -17.28 23.09
C ILE A 219 -25.07 -18.56 22.38
N GLU A 220 -24.89 -18.53 21.05
CA GLU A 220 -24.41 -19.70 20.29
C GLU A 220 -23.01 -20.16 20.73
N ALA A 221 -22.12 -19.20 21.06
CA ALA A 221 -20.77 -19.51 21.55
C ALA A 221 -20.84 -20.18 22.94
N MET A 222 -21.71 -19.71 23.82
CA MET A 222 -21.97 -20.33 25.13
C MET A 222 -22.57 -21.74 24.99
N GLU A 223 -23.56 -21.93 24.14
CA GLU A 223 -24.18 -23.24 23.91
C GLU A 223 -23.17 -24.26 23.36
N LYS A 224 -22.30 -23.86 22.41
CA LYS A 224 -21.21 -24.71 21.91
C LYS A 224 -20.18 -25.06 22.98
N SER A 225 -19.93 -24.17 23.94
CA SER A 225 -19.03 -24.44 25.08
C SER A 225 -19.61 -25.41 26.10
N ILE A 226 -20.93 -25.40 26.28
CA ILE A 226 -21.63 -26.29 27.23
C ILE A 226 -21.97 -27.65 26.58
N GLY A 227 -22.14 -27.68 25.27
CA GLY A 227 -22.58 -28.89 24.49
C GLY A 227 -21.45 -29.85 24.14
N ASN A 228 -20.20 -29.71 24.64
CA ASN A 228 -19.14 -30.67 24.41
C ASN A 228 -18.67 -31.34 25.73
N PRO A 229 -19.46 -32.30 26.32
CA PRO A 229 -18.93 -33.13 27.36
C PRO A 229 -17.93 -34.08 26.68
N LYS A 230 -16.67 -33.94 27.09
CA LYS A 230 -15.61 -34.89 26.68
C LYS A 230 -16.07 -36.33 26.94
N ASN A 231 -16.28 -37.12 25.88
CA ASN A 231 -16.16 -38.55 25.92
C ASN A 231 -14.69 -38.95 25.84
#